data_c3a76ece66650b21b47cc0ecb39af076
#
_entry.id   c3a76ece66650b21b47cc0ecb39af076
#
_cell.length_a   1.000
_cell.length_b   1.000
_cell.length_c   1.000
_cell.angle_alpha   90.00
_cell.angle_beta   90.00
_cell.angle_gamma   90.00
#
_symmetry.space_group_name_H-M   'P 1'
#
loop_
_entity.id
_entity.type
_entity.pdbx_description
1 polymer ?
#
loop_
_entity_poly.entity_id
_entity_poly.type
_entity_poly.pdbx_seq_one_letter_code
_entity_poly.pdbx_strand_id
1 'polypeptide(L)'
;NGVYNLVDGKYDFNFQGILNKTFNIGTGSKITFNGDPLKAELGVNALYNIKSASVRNLFDSSYAIRNRTFPIDLKLMIGGTLDKSTIGFNIESPNVPPDELARKLTEINSNQNEVNNQAGFLLLFNSFLT
;
A
#
# COMPACT_ATOMS: atom_id res chain seq x y z
N ASN A 1 23.88 12.18 -14.44
CA ASN A 1 22.75 11.47 -15.07
C ASN A 1 22.90 9.98 -14.85
N GLY A 2 21.81 9.31 -14.58
CA GLY A 2 21.85 7.87 -14.42
C GLY A 2 20.59 7.30 -13.84
N VAL A 3 20.50 5.98 -13.92
CA VAL A 3 19.39 5.21 -13.35
C VAL A 3 19.96 4.32 -12.26
N TYR A 4 19.38 4.41 -11.08
CA TYR A 4 19.76 3.57 -9.96
C TYR A 4 18.62 2.59 -9.69
N ASN A 5 18.91 1.30 -9.83
CA ASN A 5 17.95 0.25 -9.58
C ASN A 5 18.07 -0.19 -8.12
N LEU A 6 16.92 -0.21 -7.42
CA LEU A 6 16.86 -0.65 -6.04
C LEU A 6 16.34 -2.07 -6.04
N VAL A 7 17.11 -3.03 -5.54
CA VAL A 7 16.71 -4.43 -5.52
C VAL A 7 16.10 -4.85 -4.20
N ASP A 8 16.53 -4.23 -3.12
CA ASP A 8 15.95 -4.46 -1.80
C ASP A 8 16.18 -3.23 -0.94
N GLY A 9 15.71 -3.27 0.27
CA GLY A 9 15.84 -2.19 1.23
C GLY A 9 14.55 -1.97 1.98
N LYS A 10 14.56 -0.95 2.80
CA LYS A 10 13.42 -0.63 3.64
C LYS A 10 13.07 0.85 3.52
N TYR A 11 11.78 1.13 3.56
CA TYR A 11 11.26 2.48 3.57
C TYR A 11 10.43 2.68 4.83
N ASP A 12 10.82 3.64 5.65
CA ASP A 12 10.07 3.96 6.87
C ASP A 12 8.99 4.98 6.54
N PHE A 13 7.74 4.52 6.58
CA PHE A 13 6.58 5.34 6.29
C PHE A 13 6.05 5.93 7.60
N ASN A 14 5.97 7.26 7.64
CA ASN A 14 5.44 7.98 8.79
C ASN A 14 4.09 8.59 8.40
N PHE A 15 3.03 8.14 9.05
CA PHE A 15 1.68 8.62 8.78
C PHE A 15 1.32 9.67 9.81
N GLN A 16 1.31 10.94 9.39
CA GLN A 16 0.94 12.10 10.22
C GLN A 16 1.70 12.19 11.55
N GLY A 17 2.93 11.72 11.58
CA GLY A 17 3.76 11.77 12.77
C GLY A 17 3.35 10.82 13.90
N ILE A 18 2.29 10.03 13.70
CA ILE A 18 1.74 9.16 14.74
C ILE A 18 2.19 7.71 14.57
N LEU A 19 2.39 7.29 13.33
CA LEU A 19 2.62 5.90 12.98
C LEU A 19 3.88 5.76 12.17
N ASN A 20 4.77 4.88 12.62
CA ASN A 20 5.94 4.47 11.84
C ASN A 20 5.80 3.02 11.45
N LYS A 21 5.78 2.74 10.15
CA LYS A 21 5.77 1.38 9.64
C LYS A 21 6.86 1.23 8.59
N THR A 22 7.52 0.09 8.58
CA THR A 22 8.61 -0.18 7.65
C THR A 22 8.11 -1.03 6.51
N PHE A 23 8.22 -0.50 5.31
CA PHE A 23 7.88 -1.20 4.07
C PHE A 23 9.13 -1.80 3.47
N ASN A 24 9.02 -2.97 2.87
CA ASN A 24 10.11 -3.58 2.13
C ASN A 24 10.09 -3.10 0.68
N ILE A 25 11.19 -2.52 0.23
CA ILE A 25 11.31 -2.03 -1.14
C ILE A 25 11.31 -3.23 -2.09
N GLY A 26 10.48 -3.16 -3.12
CA GLY A 26 10.32 -4.22 -4.10
C GLY A 26 11.28 -4.09 -5.27
N THR A 27 11.47 -5.20 -5.96
CA THR A 27 12.26 -5.21 -7.19
C THR A 27 11.58 -4.36 -8.26
N GLY A 28 12.37 -3.82 -9.18
CA GLY A 28 11.87 -2.91 -10.20
C GLY A 28 11.81 -1.46 -9.75
N SER A 29 12.12 -1.17 -8.48
CA SER A 29 12.22 0.20 -8.00
C SER A 29 13.45 0.87 -8.58
N LYS A 30 13.31 2.14 -8.98
CA LYS A 30 14.41 2.89 -9.57
C LYS A 30 14.30 4.37 -9.28
N ILE A 31 15.45 5.04 -9.34
CA ILE A 31 15.54 6.48 -9.27
C ILE A 31 16.35 6.94 -10.48
N THR A 32 15.80 7.88 -11.25
CA THR A 32 16.43 8.38 -12.46
C THR A 32 16.87 9.82 -12.26
N PHE A 33 18.17 10.08 -12.41
CA PHE A 33 18.74 11.42 -12.26
C PHE A 33 18.98 12.05 -13.61
N ASN A 34 18.57 13.31 -13.74
CA ASN A 34 18.68 14.10 -14.99
C ASN A 34 19.48 15.39 -14.78
N GLY A 35 20.43 15.37 -13.86
CA GLY A 35 21.25 16.54 -13.57
C GLY A 35 20.90 17.18 -12.24
N ASP A 36 19.70 17.71 -12.08
CA ASP A 36 19.26 18.31 -10.82
C ASP A 36 18.74 17.20 -9.89
N PRO A 37 19.39 16.97 -8.72
CA PRO A 37 18.94 15.94 -7.80
C PRO A 37 17.50 16.12 -7.32
N LEU A 38 17.01 17.34 -7.19
CA LEU A 38 15.63 17.59 -6.76
C LEU A 38 14.61 17.19 -7.83
N LYS A 39 15.04 17.07 -9.07
CA LYS A 39 14.19 16.65 -10.19
C LYS A 39 14.37 15.17 -10.52
N ALA A 40 15.06 14.42 -9.66
CA ALA A 40 15.20 12.98 -9.86
C ALA A 40 13.81 12.35 -9.90
N GLU A 41 13.59 11.50 -10.90
CA GLU A 41 12.32 10.80 -11.08
C GLU A 41 12.30 9.54 -10.24
N LEU A 42 11.20 9.35 -9.50
CA LEU A 42 11.03 8.23 -8.59
C LEU A 42 10.09 7.20 -9.20
N GLY A 43 10.49 5.93 -9.12
CA GLY A 43 9.64 4.81 -9.49
C GLY A 43 9.85 3.72 -8.46
N VAL A 44 9.44 3.98 -7.22
CA VAL A 44 9.71 3.08 -6.10
C VAL A 44 8.42 2.39 -5.69
N ASN A 45 8.49 1.07 -5.52
CA ASN A 45 7.40 0.31 -4.93
C ASN A 45 7.90 -0.37 -3.66
N ALA A 46 7.02 -0.45 -2.68
CA ALA A 46 7.35 -1.06 -1.40
C ALA A 46 6.15 -1.83 -0.88
N LEU A 47 6.38 -2.78 0.00
CA LEU A 47 5.35 -3.71 0.44
C LEU A 47 5.33 -3.81 1.95
N TYR A 48 4.13 -3.81 2.51
CA TYR A 48 3.90 -4.10 3.91
C TYR A 48 2.92 -5.27 4.00
N ASN A 49 3.36 -6.37 4.61
CA ASN A 49 2.54 -7.57 4.74
C ASN A 49 1.79 -7.53 6.07
N ILE A 50 0.47 -7.66 5.99
CA ILE A 50 -0.38 -7.79 7.17
C ILE A 50 -0.83 -9.25 7.22
N LYS A 51 -0.44 -9.96 8.27
CA LYS A 51 -0.72 -11.41 8.37
C LYS A 51 -2.20 -11.70 8.56
N SER A 52 -2.89 -10.88 9.31
CA SER A 52 -4.30 -11.08 9.65
C SER A 52 -5.01 -9.75 9.71
N ALA A 53 -5.66 -9.38 8.62
CA ALA A 53 -6.46 -8.15 8.57
C ALA A 53 -7.94 -8.52 8.74
N SER A 54 -8.62 -7.79 9.61
CA SER A 54 -10.06 -7.98 9.84
C SER A 54 -10.85 -7.34 8.69
N VAL A 55 -11.78 -8.08 8.14
CA VAL A 55 -12.70 -7.57 7.09
C VAL A 55 -14.08 -7.24 7.67
N ARG A 56 -14.19 -7.23 8.99
CA ARG A 56 -15.47 -7.06 9.68
C ARG A 56 -16.23 -5.82 9.23
N ASN A 57 -15.53 -4.72 9.00
CA ASN A 57 -16.16 -3.46 8.66
C ASN A 57 -16.50 -3.33 7.17
N LEU A 58 -16.12 -4.29 6.35
CA LEU A 58 -16.44 -4.29 4.92
C LEU A 58 -17.76 -4.99 4.60
N PHE A 59 -18.24 -5.83 5.51
CA PHE A 59 -19.38 -6.70 5.26
C PHE A 59 -20.37 -6.62 6.41
N ASP A 60 -21.65 -6.72 6.09
CA ASP A 60 -22.69 -6.81 7.11
C ASP A 60 -22.82 -8.26 7.61
N SER A 61 -23.72 -8.47 8.57
CA SER A 61 -23.85 -9.76 9.24
C SER A 61 -24.38 -10.89 8.35
N SER A 62 -24.84 -10.58 7.14
CA SER A 62 -25.30 -11.61 6.21
C SER A 62 -24.15 -12.35 5.53
N TYR A 63 -22.93 -11.81 5.60
CA TYR A 63 -21.76 -12.42 4.99
C TYR A 63 -21.00 -13.27 6.02
N ALA A 64 -20.81 -14.55 5.68
CA ALA A 64 -20.10 -15.47 6.58
C ALA A 64 -18.64 -15.08 6.80
N ILE A 65 -18.00 -14.47 5.79
CA ILE A 65 -16.59 -14.08 5.89
C ILE A 65 -16.36 -12.89 6.82
N ARG A 66 -17.40 -12.22 7.25
CA ARG A 66 -17.31 -11.02 8.10
C ARG A 66 -16.49 -11.22 9.36
N ASN A 67 -16.54 -12.43 9.94
CA ASN A 67 -15.84 -12.73 11.17
C ASN A 67 -14.47 -13.37 10.94
N ARG A 68 -13.98 -13.37 9.71
CA ARG A 68 -12.69 -13.94 9.36
C ARG A 68 -11.63 -12.85 9.20
N THR A 69 -10.38 -13.27 9.28
CA THR A 69 -9.25 -12.40 8.94
C THR A 69 -8.54 -12.97 7.71
N PHE A 70 -7.88 -12.10 6.97
CA PHE A 70 -7.16 -12.48 5.76
C PHE A 70 -5.79 -11.83 5.72
N PRO A 71 -4.80 -12.50 5.13
CA PRO A 71 -3.53 -11.84 4.85
C PRO A 71 -3.75 -10.78 3.77
N ILE A 72 -3.19 -9.62 3.99
CA ILE A 72 -3.33 -8.48 3.07
C ILE A 72 -1.95 -7.89 2.82
N ASP A 73 -1.67 -7.61 1.56
CA ASP A 73 -0.47 -6.90 1.13
C ASP A 73 -0.84 -5.46 0.83
N LEU A 74 -0.21 -4.54 1.54
CA LEU A 74 -0.37 -3.13 1.29
C LEU A 74 0.82 -2.67 0.46
N LYS A 75 0.56 -2.27 -0.78
CA LYS A 75 1.58 -1.74 -1.68
C LYS A 75 1.63 -0.24 -1.59
N LEU A 76 2.85 0.28 -1.46
CA LEU A 76 3.12 1.71 -1.49
C LEU A 76 3.85 2.02 -2.78
N MET A 77 3.34 2.98 -3.55
CA MET A 77 3.95 3.40 -4.80
C MET A 77 4.36 4.86 -4.68
N ILE A 78 5.65 5.12 -4.84
CA ILE A 78 6.19 6.47 -4.79
C ILE A 78 6.63 6.85 -6.18
N GLY A 79 6.02 7.90 -6.71
CA GLY A 79 6.31 8.42 -8.04
C GLY A 79 6.63 9.90 -8.02
N GLY A 80 6.56 10.51 -9.21
CA GLY A 80 6.87 11.92 -9.35
C GLY A 80 8.36 12.20 -9.28
N THR A 81 8.72 13.35 -8.73
CA THR A 81 10.11 13.75 -8.56
C THR A 81 10.41 13.94 -7.09
N LEU A 82 11.71 14.00 -6.74
CA LEU A 82 12.12 14.10 -5.34
C LEU A 82 11.50 15.31 -4.66
N ASP A 83 11.42 16.46 -5.35
CA ASP A 83 10.82 17.68 -4.80
C ASP A 83 9.29 17.66 -4.85
N LYS A 84 8.69 16.85 -5.71
CA LYS A 84 7.23 16.74 -5.86
C LYS A 84 6.85 15.27 -5.96
N SER A 85 7.11 14.52 -4.90
CA SER A 85 6.79 13.10 -4.88
C SER A 85 5.28 12.89 -4.70
N THR A 86 4.81 11.79 -5.28
CA THR A 86 3.43 11.35 -5.13
C THR A 86 3.43 9.98 -4.45
N ILE A 87 2.44 9.74 -3.61
CA ILE A 87 2.31 8.48 -2.89
C ILE A 87 0.95 7.89 -3.18
N GLY A 88 0.94 6.64 -3.63
CA GLY A 88 -0.29 5.89 -3.85
C GLY A 88 -0.24 4.56 -3.13
N PHE A 89 -1.41 4.02 -2.84
CA PHE A 89 -1.53 2.71 -2.24
C PHE A 89 -2.35 1.80 -3.12
N ASN A 90 -2.08 0.50 -3.02
CA ASN A 90 -2.90 -0.54 -3.61
C ASN A 90 -2.99 -1.68 -2.60
N ILE A 91 -4.18 -2.20 -2.41
CA ILE A 91 -4.43 -3.23 -1.41
C ILE A 91 -4.71 -4.54 -2.13
N GLU A 92 -3.92 -5.55 -1.86
CA GLU A 92 -4.01 -6.84 -2.54
C GLU A 92 -4.06 -7.99 -1.55
N SER A 93 -4.57 -9.11 -2.01
CA SER A 93 -4.50 -10.36 -1.28
C SER A 93 -3.37 -11.21 -1.87
N PRO A 94 -2.43 -11.70 -1.06
CA PRO A 94 -1.34 -12.54 -1.58
C PRO A 94 -1.83 -13.92 -2.05
N ASN A 95 -3.01 -14.32 -1.59
CA ASN A 95 -3.65 -15.58 -1.98
C ASN A 95 -4.95 -15.27 -2.70
N VAL A 96 -5.52 -16.28 -3.37
CA VAL A 96 -6.83 -16.11 -4.02
C VAL A 96 -7.89 -15.94 -2.92
N PRO A 97 -8.49 -14.75 -2.79
CA PRO A 97 -9.49 -14.52 -1.75
C PRO A 97 -10.87 -15.01 -2.18
N PRO A 98 -11.82 -15.12 -1.23
CA PRO A 98 -13.22 -15.31 -1.61
C PRO A 98 -13.70 -14.21 -2.56
N ASP A 99 -14.62 -14.53 -3.45
CA ASP A 99 -15.11 -13.60 -4.47
C ASP A 99 -15.62 -12.29 -3.89
N GLU A 100 -16.30 -12.33 -2.76
CA GLU A 100 -16.83 -11.14 -2.11
C GLU A 100 -15.71 -10.17 -1.72
N LEU A 101 -14.63 -10.71 -1.15
CA LEU A 101 -13.48 -9.90 -0.78
C LEU A 101 -12.75 -9.38 -2.01
N ALA A 102 -12.62 -10.21 -3.05
CA ALA A 102 -11.98 -9.78 -4.30
C ALA A 102 -12.71 -8.58 -4.89
N ARG A 103 -14.04 -8.61 -4.90
CA ARG A 103 -14.84 -7.49 -5.42
C ARG A 103 -14.66 -6.24 -4.57
N LYS A 104 -14.64 -6.38 -3.24
CA LYS A 104 -14.43 -5.24 -2.36
C LYS A 104 -13.06 -4.60 -2.56
N LEU A 105 -12.02 -5.41 -2.71
CA LEU A 105 -10.68 -4.88 -2.97
C LEU A 105 -10.62 -4.12 -4.29
N THR A 106 -11.28 -4.64 -5.33
CA THR A 106 -11.36 -3.94 -6.62
C THR A 106 -12.06 -2.59 -6.47
N GLU A 107 -13.16 -2.51 -5.73
CA GLU A 107 -13.88 -1.27 -5.48
C GLU A 107 -12.98 -0.27 -4.75
N ILE A 108 -12.34 -0.71 -3.67
CA ILE A 108 -11.48 0.15 -2.85
C ILE A 108 -10.34 0.72 -3.71
N ASN A 109 -9.68 -0.14 -4.47
CA ASN A 109 -8.53 0.26 -5.29
C ASN A 109 -8.92 1.17 -6.46
N SER A 110 -10.19 1.21 -6.83
CA SER A 110 -10.65 2.06 -7.93
C SER A 110 -10.81 3.53 -7.53
N ASN A 111 -10.74 3.84 -6.24
CA ASN A 111 -10.89 5.20 -5.74
C ASN A 111 -9.69 5.57 -4.86
N GLN A 112 -8.92 6.56 -5.29
CA GLN A 112 -7.67 6.92 -4.61
C GLN A 112 -7.89 7.37 -3.16
N ASN A 113 -8.93 8.14 -2.90
CA ASN A 113 -9.22 8.59 -1.54
C ASN A 113 -9.62 7.41 -0.65
N GLU A 114 -10.41 6.49 -1.19
CA GLU A 114 -10.84 5.32 -0.44
C GLU A 114 -9.67 4.40 -0.10
N VAL A 115 -8.81 4.12 -1.07
CA VAL A 115 -7.67 3.23 -0.82
C VAL A 115 -6.69 3.87 0.18
N ASN A 116 -6.50 5.19 0.11
CA ASN A 116 -5.63 5.88 1.07
C ASN A 116 -6.18 5.81 2.50
N ASN A 117 -7.49 5.99 2.65
CA ASN A 117 -8.13 5.90 3.96
C ASN A 117 -8.06 4.47 4.51
N GLN A 118 -8.29 3.48 3.67
CA GLN A 118 -8.20 2.08 4.07
C GLN A 118 -6.76 1.71 4.43
N ALA A 119 -5.79 2.20 3.68
CA ALA A 119 -4.38 1.95 3.97
C ALA A 119 -4.00 2.48 5.35
N GLY A 120 -4.41 3.69 5.68
CA GLY A 120 -4.17 4.27 6.99
C GLY A 120 -4.76 3.43 8.11
N PHE A 121 -6.01 3.01 7.94
CA PHE A 121 -6.69 2.21 8.95
C PHE A 121 -6.05 0.83 9.11
N LEU A 122 -5.66 0.21 8.01
CA LEU A 122 -4.96 -1.08 8.04
C LEU A 122 -3.63 -0.98 8.78
N LEU A 123 -2.88 0.10 8.55
CA LEU A 123 -1.61 0.31 9.22
C LEU A 123 -1.78 0.54 10.73
N LEU A 124 -2.86 1.22 11.12
CA LEU A 124 -3.13 1.50 12.52
C LEU A 124 -3.72 0.32 13.27
N PHE A 125 -4.65 -0.40 12.66
CA PHE A 125 -5.51 -1.34 13.38
C PHE A 125 -5.52 -2.76 12.82
N ASN A 126 -4.81 -3.04 11.74
CA ASN A 126 -4.88 -4.33 11.03
C ASN A 126 -6.33 -4.68 10.66
N SER A 127 -7.10 -3.68 10.30
CA SER A 127 -8.53 -3.82 10.00
C SER A 127 -8.92 -2.81 8.93
N PHE A 128 -9.90 -3.20 8.13
CA PHE A 128 -10.51 -2.28 7.16
C PHE A 128 -11.49 -1.34 7.86
N LEU A 129 -11.56 -0.14 7.32
CA LEU A 129 -12.49 0.90 7.74
C LEU A 129 -13.87 0.62 7.14
N THR A 130 -14.92 0.99 7.83
CA THR A 130 -16.31 0.86 7.36
C THR A 130 -16.57 1.68 6.10
#